data_34f90dbd3f39f7bc953e3a084a906b32
#
_entry.id   34f90dbd3f39f7bc953e3a084a906b32
#
_cell.length_a   1.000
_cell.length_b   1.000
_cell.length_c   1.000
_cell.angle_alpha   90.00
_cell.angle_beta   90.00
_cell.angle_gamma   90.00
#
_symmetry.space_group_name_H-M   'P 1'
#
loop_
_entity.id
_entity.type
_entity.pdbx_description
1 polymer ?
#
loop_
_entity_poly.entity_id
_entity_poly.type
_entity_poly.pdbx_seq_one_letter_code
_entity_poly.pdbx_strand_id
1 'polypeptide(L)'
;MYVCAFSNSDRLFHARLHVLQSLCEKDYDEALSTVVKLETSDRQLTTLIVYTLSKKNMLAERLFEYPLRGGSVSLLPDSTLTSKFGFDEIYHHLNLKIPGNQIHNSIEFIRHGKGINKQAADYILCGYLMDKNLDAFVENITKYYDINDFLPKHYREALTLYVHSHTTPKVIFKNSIMDADFQDYQNMEHDITDTEERKNKLRDTYGNTYWYYYQYAIF
;
A
#
# COMPACT_ATOMS: atom_id res chain seq x y z
N MET A 1 -26.60 -28.92 -29.82
CA MET A 1 -26.82 -27.90 -28.81
C MET A 1 -25.42 -27.51 -28.27
N TYR A 2 -24.84 -26.42 -28.79
CA TYR A 2 -23.52 -25.94 -28.33
C TYR A 2 -23.76 -25.10 -27.07
N VAL A 3 -23.39 -25.62 -25.91
CA VAL A 3 -23.25 -24.82 -24.69
C VAL A 3 -21.93 -24.06 -24.85
N CYS A 4 -21.98 -22.81 -25.28
CA CYS A 4 -20.85 -21.91 -25.17
C CYS A 4 -20.66 -21.63 -23.67
N ALA A 5 -19.72 -22.31 -23.04
CA ALA A 5 -19.22 -21.96 -21.72
C ALA A 5 -18.50 -20.63 -21.89
N PHE A 6 -19.17 -19.52 -21.62
CA PHE A 6 -18.52 -18.22 -21.40
C PHE A 6 -17.76 -18.34 -20.08
N SER A 7 -16.53 -18.85 -20.16
CA SER A 7 -15.58 -18.75 -19.06
C SER A 7 -15.28 -17.27 -18.84
N ASN A 8 -15.75 -16.71 -17.73
CA ASN A 8 -15.30 -15.38 -17.33
C ASN A 8 -13.79 -15.46 -17.03
N SER A 9 -12.97 -14.98 -17.96
CA SER A 9 -11.51 -15.03 -17.87
C SER A 9 -10.91 -13.85 -17.11
N ASP A 10 -11.73 -13.05 -16.43
CA ASP A 10 -11.27 -11.93 -15.61
C ASP A 10 -10.53 -12.43 -14.36
N ARG A 11 -9.21 -12.52 -14.49
CA ARG A 11 -8.32 -12.98 -13.40
C ARG A 11 -8.44 -12.13 -12.13
N LEU A 12 -8.65 -10.81 -12.27
CA LEU A 12 -8.80 -9.91 -11.12
C LEU A 12 -10.12 -10.13 -10.41
N PHE A 13 -11.20 -10.40 -11.16
CA PHE A 13 -12.50 -10.74 -10.55
C PHE A 13 -12.42 -12.03 -9.73
N HIS A 14 -11.83 -13.09 -10.29
CA HIS A 14 -11.65 -14.36 -9.57
C HIS A 14 -10.73 -14.21 -8.35
N ALA A 15 -9.65 -13.46 -8.47
CA ALA A 15 -8.76 -13.18 -7.35
C ALA A 15 -9.48 -12.42 -6.23
N ARG A 16 -10.31 -11.41 -6.56
CA ARG A 16 -11.13 -10.70 -5.56
C ARG A 16 -12.08 -11.62 -4.83
N LEU A 17 -12.80 -12.50 -5.55
CA LEU A 17 -13.71 -13.45 -4.90
C LEU A 17 -12.96 -14.39 -3.97
N HIS A 18 -11.82 -14.91 -4.39
CA HIS A 18 -11.01 -15.80 -3.58
C HIS A 18 -10.47 -15.09 -2.33
N VAL A 19 -9.95 -13.86 -2.49
CA VAL A 19 -9.49 -13.05 -1.36
C VAL A 19 -10.64 -12.75 -0.39
N LEU A 20 -11.83 -12.36 -0.89
CA LEU A 20 -13.01 -12.14 -0.04
C LEU A 20 -13.42 -13.40 0.72
N GLN A 21 -13.40 -14.56 0.07
CA GLN A 21 -13.69 -15.83 0.74
C GLN A 21 -12.67 -16.10 1.85
N SER A 22 -11.37 -16.00 1.56
CA SER A 22 -10.31 -16.20 2.56
C SER A 22 -10.45 -15.23 3.74
N LEU A 23 -10.86 -13.98 3.49
CA LEU A 23 -11.14 -13.00 4.55
C LEU A 23 -12.34 -13.39 5.41
N CYS A 24 -13.41 -13.92 4.84
CA CYS A 24 -14.55 -14.45 5.59
C CYS A 24 -14.14 -15.64 6.49
N GLU A 25 -13.23 -16.46 6.01
CA GLU A 25 -12.66 -17.61 6.73
C GLU A 25 -11.54 -17.17 7.72
N LYS A 26 -11.16 -15.88 7.71
CA LYS A 26 -10.04 -15.29 8.47
C LYS A 26 -8.67 -15.90 8.12
N ASP A 27 -8.56 -16.47 6.95
CA ASP A 27 -7.29 -16.97 6.41
C ASP A 27 -6.57 -15.84 5.65
N TYR A 28 -5.89 -14.99 6.41
CA TYR A 28 -5.18 -13.81 5.88
C TYR A 28 -3.94 -14.21 5.06
N ASP A 29 -3.34 -15.37 5.34
CA ASP A 29 -2.17 -15.85 4.61
C ASP A 29 -2.56 -16.33 3.22
N GLU A 30 -3.66 -17.07 3.10
CA GLU A 30 -4.19 -17.48 1.80
C GLU A 30 -4.66 -16.28 0.97
N ALA A 31 -5.32 -15.30 1.61
CA ALA A 31 -5.69 -14.04 0.94
C ALA A 31 -4.48 -13.36 0.30
N LEU A 32 -3.37 -13.22 1.02
CA LEU A 32 -2.15 -12.58 0.50
C LEU A 32 -1.44 -13.46 -0.53
N SER A 33 -1.42 -14.79 -0.36
CA SER A 33 -0.80 -15.73 -1.31
C SER A 33 -1.44 -15.67 -2.69
N THR A 34 -2.76 -15.43 -2.72
CA THR A 34 -3.51 -15.25 -3.97
C THR A 34 -3.05 -14.00 -4.71
N VAL A 35 -2.80 -12.91 -4.00
CA VAL A 35 -2.43 -11.62 -4.61
C VAL A 35 -0.99 -11.61 -5.10
N VAL A 36 -0.05 -12.23 -4.39
CA VAL A 36 1.37 -12.28 -4.78
C VAL A 36 1.57 -12.86 -6.20
N LYS A 37 0.66 -13.73 -6.63
CA LYS A 37 0.70 -14.36 -7.97
C LYS A 37 0.21 -13.46 -9.10
N LEU A 38 -0.22 -12.23 -8.77
CA LEU A 38 -0.76 -11.28 -9.75
C LEU A 38 0.30 -10.24 -10.11
N GLU A 39 0.37 -9.91 -11.39
CA GLU A 39 1.25 -8.85 -11.91
C GLU A 39 0.63 -7.45 -11.78
N THR A 40 -0.68 -7.39 -11.59
CA THR A 40 -1.45 -6.14 -11.55
C THR A 40 -2.59 -6.24 -10.55
N SER A 41 -3.10 -5.09 -10.14
CA SER A 41 -4.22 -4.95 -9.23
C SER A 41 -5.22 -3.94 -9.76
N ASP A 42 -6.39 -3.87 -9.13
CA ASP A 42 -7.34 -2.78 -9.24
C ASP A 42 -7.58 -2.14 -7.87
N ARG A 43 -8.41 -1.09 -7.85
CA ARG A 43 -8.74 -0.37 -6.61
C ARG A 43 -9.32 -1.30 -5.54
N GLN A 44 -10.26 -2.18 -5.91
CA GLN A 44 -10.94 -3.05 -4.96
C GLN A 44 -9.99 -4.09 -4.37
N LEU A 45 -9.15 -4.70 -5.21
CA LEU A 45 -8.15 -5.65 -4.73
C LEU A 45 -7.10 -4.95 -3.85
N THR A 46 -6.67 -3.72 -4.20
CA THR A 46 -5.80 -2.90 -3.35
C THR A 46 -6.44 -2.67 -1.97
N THR A 47 -7.73 -2.34 -1.92
CA THR A 47 -8.47 -2.18 -0.64
C THR A 47 -8.40 -3.45 0.21
N LEU A 48 -8.61 -4.62 -0.41
CA LEU A 48 -8.54 -5.91 0.29
C LEU A 48 -7.13 -6.25 0.78
N ILE A 49 -6.09 -5.93 -0.02
CA ILE A 49 -4.67 -6.08 0.37
C ILE A 49 -4.37 -5.23 1.61
N VAL A 50 -4.70 -3.94 1.56
CA VAL A 50 -4.49 -2.99 2.66
C VAL A 50 -5.16 -3.51 3.94
N TYR A 51 -6.42 -3.93 3.85
CA TYR A 51 -7.15 -4.50 4.99
C TYR A 51 -6.48 -5.77 5.53
N THR A 52 -6.12 -6.70 4.67
CA THR A 52 -5.49 -7.97 5.06
C THR A 52 -4.16 -7.74 5.79
N LEU A 53 -3.31 -6.86 5.25
CA LEU A 53 -2.05 -6.49 5.86
C LEU A 53 -2.25 -5.79 7.21
N SER A 54 -3.26 -4.93 7.33
CA SER A 54 -3.61 -4.27 8.58
C SER A 54 -4.09 -5.27 9.64
N LYS A 55 -4.90 -6.26 9.28
CA LYS A 55 -5.32 -7.34 10.19
C LYS A 55 -4.14 -8.15 10.72
N LYS A 56 -3.08 -8.27 9.93
CA LYS A 56 -1.82 -8.93 10.32
C LYS A 56 -0.84 -7.98 11.04
N ASN A 57 -1.15 -6.70 11.22
CA ASN A 57 -0.24 -5.65 11.70
C ASN A 57 1.04 -5.53 10.85
N MET A 58 0.94 -5.77 9.55
CA MET A 58 2.05 -5.76 8.60
C MET A 58 1.89 -4.69 7.51
N LEU A 59 0.92 -3.76 7.65
CA LEU A 59 0.61 -2.78 6.61
C LEU A 59 1.83 -1.92 6.27
N ALA A 60 2.43 -1.28 7.27
CA ALA A 60 3.59 -0.41 7.10
C ALA A 60 4.90 -1.18 6.76
N GLU A 61 4.91 -2.48 7.00
CA GLU A 61 6.08 -3.33 6.74
C GLU A 61 6.09 -3.92 5.33
N ARG A 62 4.91 -4.23 4.75
CA ARG A 62 4.83 -5.05 3.55
C ARG A 62 3.96 -4.50 2.42
N LEU A 63 3.35 -3.31 2.56
CA LEU A 63 2.38 -2.80 1.58
C LEU A 63 2.94 -2.75 0.15
N PHE A 64 4.16 -2.25 -0.01
CA PHE A 64 4.77 -2.04 -1.33
C PHE A 64 5.43 -3.30 -1.93
N GLU A 65 5.25 -4.46 -1.30
CA GLU A 65 5.57 -5.78 -1.87
C GLU A 65 4.46 -6.30 -2.81
N TYR A 66 3.30 -5.64 -2.82
CA TYR A 66 2.12 -6.07 -3.57
C TYR A 66 1.81 -5.12 -4.73
N PRO A 67 1.16 -5.61 -5.81
CA PRO A 67 0.68 -4.74 -6.87
C PRO A 67 -0.44 -3.85 -6.32
N LEU A 68 -0.27 -2.52 -6.40
CA LEU A 68 -1.22 -1.54 -5.88
C LEU A 68 -1.75 -0.66 -7.00
N ARG A 69 -3.02 -0.21 -6.88
CA ARG A 69 -3.65 0.74 -7.79
C ARG A 69 -4.56 1.70 -7.03
N GLY A 70 -4.65 2.95 -7.54
CA GLY A 70 -5.63 3.94 -7.09
C GLY A 70 -5.21 4.80 -5.89
N GLY A 71 -3.96 4.74 -5.44
CA GLY A 71 -3.48 5.61 -4.36
C GLY A 71 -4.30 5.50 -3.07
N SER A 72 -4.36 6.57 -2.28
CA SER A 72 -5.06 6.61 -0.98
C SER A 72 -6.58 6.43 -1.07
N VAL A 73 -7.19 6.64 -2.23
CA VAL A 73 -8.64 6.37 -2.40
C VAL A 73 -8.97 4.88 -2.28
N SER A 74 -7.96 4.02 -2.42
CA SER A 74 -8.08 2.56 -2.24
C SER A 74 -7.95 2.10 -0.80
N LEU A 75 -7.74 3.00 0.16
CA LEU A 75 -7.68 2.64 1.58
C LEU A 75 -9.05 2.19 2.12
N LEU A 76 -10.13 2.71 1.55
CA LEU A 76 -11.49 2.41 1.99
C LEU A 76 -12.30 1.79 0.84
N PRO A 77 -13.26 0.91 1.16
CA PRO A 77 -14.07 0.24 0.16
C PRO A 77 -14.93 1.24 -0.62
N ASP A 78 -15.07 0.98 -1.89
CA ASP A 78 -16.04 1.69 -2.73
C ASP A 78 -17.46 1.11 -2.55
N SER A 79 -18.43 1.75 -3.22
CA SER A 79 -19.83 1.31 -3.18
C SER A 79 -20.01 -0.13 -3.71
N THR A 80 -19.13 -0.61 -4.57
CA THR A 80 -19.23 -1.99 -5.10
C THR A 80 -18.84 -3.01 -4.03
N LEU A 81 -17.73 -2.79 -3.32
CA LEU A 81 -17.34 -3.68 -2.21
C LEU A 81 -18.37 -3.67 -1.08
N THR A 82 -18.92 -2.51 -0.73
CA THR A 82 -19.91 -2.43 0.36
C THR A 82 -21.28 -2.95 -0.04
N SER A 83 -21.84 -2.54 -1.19
CA SER A 83 -23.21 -2.87 -1.56
C SER A 83 -23.37 -4.23 -2.24
N LYS A 84 -22.38 -4.66 -3.05
CA LYS A 84 -22.47 -5.95 -3.77
C LYS A 84 -21.87 -7.11 -2.96
N PHE A 85 -20.85 -6.86 -2.17
CA PHE A 85 -20.12 -7.90 -1.44
C PHE A 85 -20.32 -7.80 0.08
N GLY A 86 -21.04 -6.78 0.58
CA GLY A 86 -21.28 -6.59 2.02
C GLY A 86 -19.99 -6.37 2.83
N PHE A 87 -18.93 -5.90 2.18
CA PHE A 87 -17.61 -5.77 2.81
C PHE A 87 -17.45 -4.39 3.45
N ASP A 88 -17.95 -4.27 4.67
CA ASP A 88 -17.88 -3.04 5.49
C ASP A 88 -17.02 -3.20 6.75
N GLU A 89 -16.45 -4.39 6.97
CA GLU A 89 -15.63 -4.71 8.14
C GLU A 89 -14.42 -3.77 8.33
N ILE A 90 -13.94 -3.13 7.25
CA ILE A 90 -12.86 -2.14 7.32
C ILE A 90 -13.25 -0.97 8.22
N TYR A 91 -14.49 -0.49 8.13
CA TYR A 91 -14.97 0.63 8.98
C TYR A 91 -14.96 0.24 10.46
N HIS A 92 -15.40 -0.97 10.78
CA HIS A 92 -15.34 -1.50 12.15
C HIS A 92 -13.90 -1.67 12.64
N HIS A 93 -13.01 -2.19 11.79
CA HIS A 93 -11.59 -2.36 12.11
C HIS A 93 -10.89 -1.05 12.44
N LEU A 94 -11.23 0.02 11.74
CA LEU A 94 -10.69 1.37 11.95
C LEU A 94 -11.49 2.21 12.95
N ASN A 95 -12.51 1.64 13.60
CA ASN A 95 -13.43 2.34 14.51
C ASN A 95 -14.12 3.55 13.83
N LEU A 96 -14.49 3.38 12.56
CA LEU A 96 -15.18 4.39 11.76
C LEU A 96 -16.67 4.10 11.66
N LYS A 97 -17.48 5.13 11.43
CA LYS A 97 -18.86 4.96 11.03
C LYS A 97 -18.93 4.64 9.54
N ILE A 98 -19.83 3.72 9.17
CA ILE A 98 -20.11 3.46 7.75
C ILE A 98 -20.68 4.75 7.15
N PRO A 99 -20.10 5.28 6.06
CA PRO A 99 -20.55 6.51 5.45
C PRO A 99 -21.88 6.32 4.72
N GLY A 100 -22.76 7.32 4.81
CA GLY A 100 -23.99 7.34 4.02
C GLY A 100 -23.77 7.73 2.56
N ASN A 101 -22.64 8.36 2.24
CA ASN A 101 -22.28 8.86 0.92
C ASN A 101 -20.89 8.41 0.51
N GLN A 102 -20.57 8.59 -0.78
CA GLN A 102 -19.25 8.29 -1.31
C GLN A 102 -18.14 9.09 -0.61
N ILE A 103 -17.05 8.43 -0.23
CA ILE A 103 -15.88 9.07 0.35
C ILE A 103 -14.98 9.55 -0.79
N HIS A 104 -14.69 10.86 -0.81
CA HIS A 104 -13.78 11.45 -1.80
C HIS A 104 -12.33 11.49 -1.32
N ASN A 105 -12.11 11.63 -0.02
CA ASN A 105 -10.78 11.64 0.59
C ASN A 105 -10.74 10.66 1.77
N SER A 106 -10.13 9.49 1.54
CA SER A 106 -10.06 8.43 2.54
C SER A 106 -9.22 8.83 3.74
N ILE A 107 -8.09 9.52 3.53
CA ILE A 107 -7.20 9.95 4.62
C ILE A 107 -7.94 10.90 5.57
N GLU A 108 -8.59 11.93 5.04
CA GLU A 108 -9.35 12.88 5.86
C GLU A 108 -10.52 12.21 6.56
N PHE A 109 -11.21 11.30 5.89
CA PHE A 109 -12.30 10.53 6.51
C PHE A 109 -11.80 9.72 7.72
N ILE A 110 -10.64 9.04 7.60
CA ILE A 110 -10.03 8.27 8.68
C ILE A 110 -9.59 9.20 9.82
N ARG A 111 -9.01 10.36 9.51
CA ARG A 111 -8.57 11.35 10.50
C ARG A 111 -9.70 11.92 11.35
N HIS A 112 -10.89 12.05 10.79
CA HIS A 112 -12.09 12.51 11.50
C HIS A 112 -12.83 11.40 12.26
N GLY A 113 -12.28 10.19 12.31
CA GLY A 113 -12.81 9.07 13.08
C GLY A 113 -12.81 9.30 14.60
N LYS A 114 -13.49 8.42 15.33
CA LYS A 114 -13.59 8.47 16.79
C LYS A 114 -12.31 7.92 17.49
N GLY A 115 -11.23 8.62 17.34
CA GLY A 115 -9.94 8.21 17.90
C GLY A 115 -9.09 7.41 16.90
N ILE A 116 -7.82 7.80 16.78
CA ILE A 116 -6.87 7.16 15.87
C ILE A 116 -6.15 6.08 16.68
N ASN A 117 -6.49 4.82 16.40
CA ASN A 117 -5.72 3.66 16.87
C ASN A 117 -4.49 3.46 15.96
N LYS A 118 -3.63 2.49 16.34
CA LYS A 118 -2.41 2.18 15.55
C LYS A 118 -2.75 1.81 14.09
N GLN A 119 -3.80 1.05 13.88
CA GLN A 119 -4.22 0.63 12.54
C GLN A 119 -4.65 1.84 11.69
N ALA A 120 -5.43 2.75 12.25
CA ALA A 120 -5.84 3.99 11.57
C ALA A 120 -4.63 4.90 11.28
N ALA A 121 -3.65 4.97 12.20
CA ALA A 121 -2.40 5.70 11.97
C ALA A 121 -1.62 5.13 10.77
N ASP A 122 -1.49 3.80 10.69
CA ASP A 122 -0.83 3.14 9.56
C ASP A 122 -1.58 3.34 8.24
N TYR A 123 -2.93 3.34 8.26
CA TYR A 123 -3.72 3.68 7.08
C TYR A 123 -3.45 5.11 6.58
N ILE A 124 -3.40 6.08 7.50
CA ILE A 124 -3.11 7.48 7.16
C ILE A 124 -1.70 7.62 6.56
N LEU A 125 -0.69 7.07 7.25
CA LEU A 125 0.70 7.19 6.83
C LEU A 125 0.96 6.45 5.51
N CYS A 126 0.47 5.21 5.38
CA CYS A 126 0.55 4.47 4.12
C CYS A 126 -0.23 5.16 3.00
N GLY A 127 -1.34 5.83 3.31
CA GLY A 127 -2.09 6.62 2.34
C GLY A 127 -1.26 7.75 1.73
N TYR A 128 -0.54 8.51 2.56
CA TYR A 128 0.39 9.53 2.05
C TYR A 128 1.49 8.91 1.18
N LEU A 129 2.03 7.75 1.57
CA LEU A 129 3.04 7.05 0.78
C LEU A 129 2.45 6.52 -0.55
N MET A 130 1.23 6.00 -0.54
CA MET A 130 0.54 5.57 -1.76
C MET A 130 0.33 6.72 -2.74
N ASP A 131 0.07 7.93 -2.25
CA ASP A 131 -0.05 9.14 -3.05
C ASP A 131 1.31 9.80 -3.37
N LYS A 132 2.42 9.18 -2.98
CA LYS A 132 3.80 9.72 -3.13
C LYS A 132 3.98 11.08 -2.46
N ASN A 133 3.18 11.40 -1.45
CA ASN A 133 3.23 12.65 -0.71
C ASN A 133 4.15 12.52 0.52
N LEU A 134 5.47 12.56 0.26
CA LEU A 134 6.50 12.44 1.30
C LEU A 134 6.43 13.56 2.33
N ASP A 135 6.11 14.78 1.93
CA ASP A 135 6.01 15.92 2.85
C ASP A 135 4.90 15.69 3.88
N ALA A 136 3.70 15.31 3.42
CA ALA A 136 2.59 15.01 4.32
C ALA A 136 2.88 13.78 5.21
N PHE A 137 3.58 12.77 4.69
CA PHE A 137 4.04 11.63 5.47
C PHE A 137 4.97 12.09 6.60
N VAL A 138 6.00 12.87 6.29
CA VAL A 138 7.00 13.35 7.26
C VAL A 138 6.37 14.28 8.31
N GLU A 139 5.43 15.14 7.93
CA GLU A 139 4.70 16.01 8.86
C GLU A 139 3.79 15.25 9.83
N ASN A 140 3.40 14.04 9.49
CA ASN A 140 2.46 13.26 10.30
C ASN A 140 3.09 12.06 11.02
N ILE A 141 4.21 11.50 10.56
CA ILE A 141 4.80 10.30 11.17
C ILE A 141 5.15 10.50 12.64
N THR A 142 5.70 11.65 13.01
CA THR A 142 6.10 11.97 14.39
C THR A 142 4.94 12.09 15.38
N LYS A 143 3.70 12.14 14.87
CA LYS A 143 2.50 12.11 15.71
C LYS A 143 2.16 10.72 16.22
N TYR A 144 2.68 9.69 15.56
CA TYR A 144 2.31 8.29 15.80
C TYR A 144 3.50 7.40 16.12
N TYR A 145 4.72 7.79 15.70
CA TYR A 145 5.93 7.00 15.83
C TYR A 145 7.13 7.85 16.25
N ASP A 146 7.98 7.28 17.08
CA ASP A 146 9.33 7.81 17.33
C ASP A 146 10.23 7.46 16.14
N ILE A 147 11.02 8.43 15.69
CA ILE A 147 11.95 8.22 14.56
C ILE A 147 13.18 7.47 15.05
N ASN A 148 13.25 6.18 14.75
CA ASN A 148 14.35 5.28 15.11
C ASN A 148 14.44 4.09 14.16
N ASP A 149 15.42 3.21 14.36
CA ASP A 149 15.68 2.03 13.52
C ASP A 149 14.62 0.92 13.63
N PHE A 150 13.71 1.00 14.61
CA PHE A 150 12.61 0.03 14.80
C PHE A 150 11.33 0.42 14.02
N LEU A 151 11.36 1.52 13.28
CA LEU A 151 10.26 1.86 12.39
C LEU A 151 10.02 0.73 11.37
N PRO A 152 8.77 0.53 10.93
CA PRO A 152 8.46 -0.37 9.82
C PRO A 152 9.32 -0.09 8.58
N LYS A 153 9.61 -1.15 7.81
CA LYS A 153 10.50 -1.12 6.64
C LYS A 153 10.18 0.04 5.69
N HIS A 154 8.93 0.16 5.26
CA HIS A 154 8.56 1.17 4.27
C HIS A 154 8.59 2.60 4.82
N TYR A 155 8.43 2.79 6.12
CA TYR A 155 8.61 4.11 6.74
C TYR A 155 10.08 4.52 6.76
N ARG A 156 11.00 3.59 7.06
CA ARG A 156 12.44 3.83 6.98
C ARG A 156 12.88 4.13 5.57
N GLU A 157 12.41 3.36 4.59
CA GLU A 157 12.65 3.59 3.16
C GLU A 157 12.16 4.97 2.70
N ALA A 158 10.95 5.38 3.13
CA ALA A 158 10.38 6.69 2.82
C ALA A 158 11.17 7.82 3.47
N LEU A 159 11.60 7.66 4.72
CA LEU A 159 12.45 8.66 5.40
C LEU A 159 13.81 8.79 4.75
N THR A 160 14.45 7.68 4.36
CA THR A 160 15.72 7.70 3.61
C THR A 160 15.54 8.46 2.30
N LEU A 161 14.53 8.13 1.51
CA LEU A 161 14.23 8.86 0.26
C LEU A 161 14.00 10.35 0.51
N TYR A 162 13.23 10.71 1.55
CA TYR A 162 12.95 12.08 1.91
C TYR A 162 14.23 12.87 2.25
N VAL A 163 15.08 12.31 3.11
CA VAL A 163 16.33 12.95 3.53
C VAL A 163 17.27 13.17 2.34
N HIS A 164 17.40 12.20 1.45
CA HIS A 164 18.23 12.31 0.26
C HIS A 164 17.64 13.24 -0.83
N SER A 165 16.33 13.47 -0.82
CA SER A 165 15.66 14.36 -1.78
C SER A 165 15.63 15.83 -1.35
N HIS A 166 15.95 16.16 -0.09
CA HIS A 166 15.83 17.50 0.46
C HIS A 166 17.15 18.02 1.00
N THR A 167 17.53 19.25 0.61
CA THR A 167 18.72 19.92 1.12
C THR A 167 18.59 20.33 2.60
N THR A 168 17.38 20.58 3.05
CA THR A 168 17.04 20.94 4.45
C THR A 168 15.85 20.12 4.92
N PRO A 169 16.05 18.83 5.24
CA PRO A 169 14.95 17.95 5.65
C PRO A 169 14.39 18.37 7.02
N LYS A 170 13.06 18.35 7.16
CA LYS A 170 12.34 18.66 8.42
C LYS A 170 12.58 17.58 9.50
N VAL A 171 12.89 16.37 9.09
CA VAL A 171 13.19 15.22 9.96
C VAL A 171 14.54 14.66 9.56
N ILE A 172 15.35 14.34 10.57
CA ILE A 172 16.64 13.68 10.37
C ILE A 172 16.44 12.19 10.64
N PHE A 173 16.69 11.36 9.66
CA PHE A 173 16.76 9.92 9.79
C PHE A 173 18.11 9.46 9.24
N LYS A 174 18.84 8.65 10.00
CA LYS A 174 20.15 8.10 9.60
C LYS A 174 20.17 6.61 9.94
N ASN A 175 20.35 5.81 8.92
CA ASN A 175 20.56 4.37 9.06
C ASN A 175 21.56 3.94 8.00
N SER A 176 22.78 3.60 8.42
CA SER A 176 23.89 3.33 7.51
C SER A 176 23.64 2.18 6.53
N ILE A 177 22.87 1.16 6.93
CA ILE A 177 22.50 0.04 6.05
C ILE A 177 21.51 0.54 5.00
N MET A 178 20.47 1.23 5.42
CA MET A 178 19.44 1.74 4.52
C MET A 178 20.00 2.80 3.56
N ASP A 179 20.94 3.66 4.04
CA ASP A 179 21.62 4.66 3.22
C ASP A 179 22.51 3.99 2.15
N ALA A 180 23.21 2.90 2.50
CA ALA A 180 24.01 2.12 1.55
C ALA A 180 23.13 1.43 0.49
N ASP A 181 22.05 0.77 0.92
CA ASP A 181 21.09 0.12 0.01
C ASP A 181 20.45 1.13 -0.95
N PHE A 182 20.11 2.32 -0.45
CA PHE A 182 19.56 3.39 -1.27
C PHE A 182 20.57 3.95 -2.27
N GLN A 183 21.83 4.08 -1.87
CA GLN A 183 22.91 4.46 -2.79
C GLN A 183 23.10 3.43 -3.91
N ASP A 184 23.03 2.14 -3.60
CA ASP A 184 23.10 1.07 -4.60
C ASP A 184 21.90 1.12 -5.56
N TYR A 185 20.69 1.40 -5.04
CA TYR A 185 19.50 1.66 -5.85
C TYR A 185 19.73 2.82 -6.85
N GLN A 186 20.27 3.96 -6.37
CA GLN A 186 20.55 5.13 -7.21
C GLN A 186 21.66 4.85 -8.24
N ASN A 187 22.71 4.12 -7.86
CA ASN A 187 23.77 3.72 -8.78
C ASN A 187 23.20 2.85 -9.91
N MET A 188 22.39 1.85 -9.59
CA MET A 188 21.75 0.98 -10.58
C MET A 188 20.82 1.78 -11.51
N GLU A 189 20.10 2.77 -10.97
CA GLU A 189 19.26 3.67 -11.76
C GLU A 189 20.07 4.51 -12.74
N HIS A 190 21.22 5.01 -12.32
CA HIS A 190 22.09 5.86 -13.14
C HIS A 190 22.85 5.07 -14.20
N ASP A 191 23.36 3.88 -13.85
CA ASP A 191 24.27 3.10 -14.71
C ASP A 191 23.56 2.45 -15.89
N ILE A 192 22.25 2.19 -15.79
CA ILE A 192 21.46 1.55 -16.85
C ILE A 192 20.75 2.61 -17.68
N THR A 193 21.23 2.83 -18.90
CA THR A 193 20.70 3.87 -19.79
C THR A 193 19.38 3.47 -20.46
N ASP A 194 19.19 2.20 -20.78
CA ASP A 194 17.91 1.71 -21.35
C ASP A 194 16.83 1.70 -20.28
N THR A 195 15.71 2.36 -20.57
CA THR A 195 14.63 2.57 -19.60
C THR A 195 13.90 1.29 -19.22
N GLU A 196 13.66 0.38 -20.17
CA GLU A 196 12.96 -0.87 -19.88
C GLU A 196 13.88 -1.87 -19.15
N GLU A 197 15.13 -1.97 -19.57
CA GLU A 197 16.14 -2.77 -18.87
C GLU A 197 16.32 -2.30 -17.43
N ARG A 198 16.48 -0.99 -17.22
CA ARG A 198 16.60 -0.37 -15.92
C ARG A 198 15.40 -0.70 -15.01
N LYS A 199 14.18 -0.47 -15.52
CA LYS A 199 12.95 -0.78 -14.77
C LYS A 199 12.86 -2.24 -14.38
N ASN A 200 13.20 -3.15 -15.30
CA ASN A 200 13.16 -4.59 -15.02
C ASN A 200 14.21 -4.99 -13.97
N LYS A 201 15.45 -4.54 -14.09
CA LYS A 201 16.50 -4.83 -13.10
C LYS A 201 16.20 -4.26 -11.72
N LEU A 202 15.73 -3.00 -11.68
CA LEU A 202 15.30 -2.40 -10.41
C LEU A 202 14.11 -3.12 -9.81
N ARG A 203 13.15 -3.61 -10.61
CA ARG A 203 12.06 -4.43 -10.11
C ARG A 203 12.54 -5.74 -9.51
N ASP A 204 13.47 -6.41 -10.18
CA ASP A 204 13.97 -7.72 -9.74
C ASP A 204 14.77 -7.62 -8.42
N THR A 205 15.42 -6.48 -8.16
CA THR A 205 16.24 -6.26 -6.97
C THR A 205 15.48 -5.51 -5.86
N TYR A 206 14.75 -4.45 -6.22
CA TYR A 206 14.14 -3.49 -5.31
C TYR A 206 12.62 -3.37 -5.46
N GLY A 207 11.98 -4.27 -6.23
CA GLY A 207 10.54 -4.22 -6.51
C GLY A 207 9.63 -4.31 -5.29
N ASN A 208 10.18 -4.75 -4.16
CA ASN A 208 9.49 -4.85 -2.87
C ASN A 208 9.81 -3.66 -1.93
N THR A 209 10.35 -2.56 -2.46
CA THR A 209 10.68 -1.35 -1.71
C THR A 209 9.74 -0.20 -2.04
N TYR A 210 9.62 0.75 -1.10
CA TYR A 210 8.92 1.99 -1.36
C TYR A 210 9.63 2.83 -2.44
N TRP A 211 10.96 2.74 -2.58
CA TRP A 211 11.72 3.47 -3.61
C TRP A 211 11.28 3.11 -5.02
N TYR A 212 11.17 1.79 -5.29
CA TYR A 212 10.67 1.31 -6.58
C TYR A 212 9.22 1.73 -6.83
N TYR A 213 8.35 1.61 -5.81
CA TYR A 213 6.98 2.10 -5.89
C TYR A 213 6.91 3.59 -6.19
N TYR A 214 7.68 4.40 -5.45
CA TYR A 214 7.71 5.86 -5.62
C TYR A 214 8.07 6.27 -7.05
N GLN A 215 9.02 5.58 -7.67
CA GLN A 215 9.50 5.89 -9.01
C GLN A 215 8.57 5.36 -10.11
N TYR A 216 8.13 4.11 -10.03
CA TYR A 216 7.53 3.38 -11.15
C TYR A 216 6.05 3.07 -11.01
N ALA A 217 5.42 3.24 -9.85
CA ALA A 217 4.00 3.01 -9.71
C ALA A 217 3.17 4.03 -10.51
N ILE A 218 2.17 3.55 -11.22
CA ILE A 218 1.20 4.35 -11.99
C ILE A 218 -0.14 4.26 -11.25
N PHE A 219 -0.81 5.40 -11.07
CA PHE A 219 -2.12 5.51 -10.42
C PHE A 219 -3.28 5.16 -11.35
#